data_803b616eaa5cec46539db5e4b02af90d
#
_entry.id   803b616eaa5cec46539db5e4b02af90d
#
_cell.length_a   1.000
_cell.length_b   1.000
_cell.length_c   1.000
_cell.angle_alpha   90.00
_cell.angle_beta   90.00
_cell.angle_gamma   90.00
#
_symmetry.space_group_name_H-M   'P 1'
#
loop_
_entity.id
_entity.type
_entity.pdbx_description
1 polymer ?
#
loop_
_entity_poly.entity_id
_entity_poly.type
_entity_poly.pdbx_seq_one_letter_code
_entity_poly.pdbx_strand_id
1 'polypeptide(L)'
;MTNGTGGDFDERVIQTRLEDGRAICIRAVRPDDEERLREGMAQLSDRSRYLRFFTPAPMMPDHVIEKLVDVDGHRHLAWGAILSDEPEHQAIGVVHAVRSEENSRRAEFAITVLDEFHSQGLARMLSAVLLIHCKLEGITTLDAQVLLENRPAIRLLRSLGAEQCGSEDSVGEYAVNIAAALNLLRKLI
;
A
#
# COMPACT_ATOMS: atom_id res chain seq x y z
N MET A 1 -22.59 -21.38 4.57
CA MET A 1 -21.67 -21.22 5.71
C MET A 1 -20.32 -20.85 5.12
N THR A 2 -20.08 -19.55 4.94
CA THR A 2 -18.80 -19.03 4.44
C THR A 2 -17.97 -18.63 5.66
N ASN A 3 -17.01 -19.48 6.00
CA ASN A 3 -16.00 -19.14 6.99
C ASN A 3 -15.02 -18.14 6.34
N GLY A 4 -15.26 -16.85 6.56
CA GLY A 4 -14.31 -15.80 6.22
C GLY A 4 -13.13 -15.85 7.18
N THR A 5 -12.00 -16.40 6.75
CA THR A 5 -10.73 -16.35 7.47
C THR A 5 -10.07 -14.97 7.39
N GLY A 6 -10.60 -14.05 6.57
CA GLY A 6 -10.09 -12.67 6.39
C GLY A 6 -10.42 -11.74 7.54
N GLY A 7 -11.64 -11.81 8.09
CA GLY A 7 -12.13 -10.85 9.09
C GLY A 7 -11.32 -10.77 10.40
N ASP A 8 -10.63 -11.84 10.79
CA ASP A 8 -9.76 -11.86 11.97
C ASP A 8 -8.39 -11.21 11.71
N PHE A 9 -7.95 -11.13 10.45
CA PHE A 9 -6.67 -10.50 10.11
C PHE A 9 -6.78 -8.97 10.07
N ASP A 10 -7.92 -8.43 9.62
CA ASP A 10 -8.19 -6.99 9.56
C ASP A 10 -8.23 -6.32 10.94
N GLU A 11 -8.52 -7.07 11.99
CA GLU A 11 -8.52 -6.56 13.37
C GLU A 11 -7.12 -6.46 13.97
N ARG A 12 -6.09 -6.99 13.30
CA ARG A 12 -4.72 -6.98 13.83
C ARG A 12 -4.12 -5.59 13.78
N VAL A 13 -3.40 -5.29 14.84
CA VAL A 13 -2.62 -4.07 15.01
C VAL A 13 -1.16 -4.47 15.22
N ILE A 14 -0.27 -3.96 14.38
CA ILE A 14 1.15 -4.25 14.42
C ILE A 14 1.88 -3.03 14.96
N GLN A 15 2.46 -3.14 16.15
CA GLN A 15 3.32 -2.11 16.72
C GLN A 15 4.77 -2.41 16.34
N THR A 16 5.45 -1.44 15.76
CA THR A 16 6.85 -1.59 15.33
C THR A 16 7.55 -0.22 15.31
N ARG A 17 8.77 -0.17 14.79
CA ARG A 17 9.55 1.07 14.67
C ARG A 17 10.10 1.22 13.25
N LEU A 18 10.25 2.47 12.84
CA LEU A 18 11.02 2.85 11.67
C LEU A 18 12.52 2.68 11.93
N GLU A 19 13.35 2.74 10.88
CA GLU A 19 14.80 2.66 11.01
C GLU A 19 15.40 3.78 11.87
N ASP A 20 14.75 4.95 11.92
CA ASP A 20 15.13 6.09 12.77
C ASP A 20 14.66 5.98 14.23
N GLY A 21 13.93 4.90 14.57
CA GLY A 21 13.45 4.59 15.91
C GLY A 21 12.06 5.09 16.24
N ARG A 22 11.42 5.94 15.41
CA ARG A 22 10.04 6.40 15.65
C ARG A 22 9.07 5.21 15.72
N ALA A 23 8.21 5.20 16.73
CA ALA A 23 7.23 4.14 16.91
C ALA A 23 6.04 4.34 15.96
N ILE A 24 5.63 3.25 15.31
CA ILE A 24 4.50 3.23 14.40
C ILE A 24 3.53 2.11 14.70
N CYS A 25 2.28 2.34 14.36
CA CYS A 25 1.21 1.36 14.34
C CYS A 25 0.80 1.08 12.89
N ILE A 26 0.82 -0.18 12.49
CA ILE A 26 0.30 -0.62 11.18
C ILE A 26 -0.99 -1.39 11.42
N ARG A 27 -2.08 -0.99 10.78
CA ARG A 27 -3.39 -1.62 10.85
C ARG A 27 -4.17 -1.48 9.55
N ALA A 28 -5.24 -2.26 9.42
CA ALA A 28 -6.16 -2.08 8.32
C ALA A 28 -6.78 -0.67 8.33
N VAL A 29 -6.95 -0.10 7.14
CA VAL A 29 -7.66 1.17 6.94
C VAL A 29 -9.13 0.96 7.23
N ARG A 30 -9.78 1.99 7.78
CA ARG A 30 -11.20 1.99 8.15
C ARG A 30 -11.90 3.18 7.50
N PRO A 31 -13.22 3.14 7.33
CA PRO A 31 -13.97 4.28 6.79
C PRO A 31 -13.79 5.58 7.59
N ASP A 32 -13.58 5.50 8.90
CA ASP A 32 -13.34 6.65 9.78
C ASP A 32 -11.92 7.24 9.67
N ASP A 33 -11.06 6.66 8.84
CA ASP A 33 -9.73 7.21 8.53
C ASP A 33 -9.74 8.26 7.40
N GLU A 34 -10.91 8.61 6.86
CA GLU A 34 -11.02 9.52 5.71
C GLU A 34 -10.28 10.84 5.93
N GLU A 35 -10.55 11.52 7.06
CA GLU A 35 -9.90 12.81 7.37
C GLU A 35 -8.39 12.65 7.54
N ARG A 36 -7.95 11.63 8.26
CA ARG A 36 -6.53 11.31 8.45
C ARG A 36 -5.82 11.04 7.11
N LEU A 37 -6.50 10.34 6.20
CA LEU A 37 -5.97 10.07 4.87
C LEU A 37 -5.88 11.36 4.04
N ARG A 38 -6.89 12.23 4.12
CA ARG A 38 -6.93 13.55 3.49
C ARG A 38 -5.77 14.43 3.94
N GLU A 39 -5.56 14.52 5.25
CA GLU A 39 -4.44 15.26 5.84
C GLU A 39 -3.08 14.70 5.39
N GLY A 40 -2.92 13.38 5.39
CA GLY A 40 -1.72 12.73 4.89
C GLY A 40 -1.46 13.03 3.41
N MET A 41 -2.48 12.93 2.57
CA MET A 41 -2.35 13.24 1.13
C MET A 41 -1.98 14.71 0.88
N ALA A 42 -2.47 15.63 1.69
CA ALA A 42 -2.14 17.06 1.60
C ALA A 42 -0.66 17.35 1.90
N GLN A 43 0.02 16.48 2.65
CA GLN A 43 1.43 16.62 3.00
C GLN A 43 2.39 16.04 1.95
N LEU A 44 1.89 15.33 0.94
CA LEU A 44 2.72 14.86 -0.17
C LEU A 44 3.28 16.05 -0.95
N SER A 45 4.57 15.98 -1.31
CA SER A 45 5.12 16.91 -2.29
C SER A 45 4.39 16.78 -3.65
N ASP A 46 4.42 17.84 -4.45
CA ASP A 46 3.88 17.81 -5.81
C ASP A 46 4.47 16.66 -6.63
N ARG A 47 5.75 16.40 -6.43
CA ARG A 47 6.47 15.31 -7.08
C ARG A 47 5.92 13.94 -6.66
N SER A 48 5.79 13.69 -5.37
CA SER A 48 5.28 12.40 -4.85
C SER A 48 3.82 12.18 -5.24
N ARG A 49 3.02 13.24 -5.24
CA ARG A 49 1.63 13.21 -5.71
C ARG A 49 1.55 12.84 -7.19
N TYR A 50 2.34 13.52 -8.03
CA TYR A 50 2.42 13.20 -9.45
C TYR A 50 2.86 11.76 -9.71
N LEU A 51 3.92 11.31 -9.05
CA LEU A 51 4.43 9.94 -9.20
C LEU A 51 3.43 8.86 -8.79
N ARG A 52 2.53 9.20 -7.86
CA ARG A 52 1.51 8.25 -7.36
C ARG A 52 0.22 8.27 -8.15
N PHE A 53 -0.27 9.43 -8.54
CA PHE A 53 -1.60 9.60 -9.13
C PHE A 53 -1.58 9.98 -10.61
N PHE A 54 -0.40 10.14 -11.19
CA PHE A 54 -0.19 10.52 -12.60
C PHE A 54 -0.85 11.86 -12.97
N THR A 55 -1.10 12.70 -11.97
CA THR A 55 -1.72 13.99 -12.12
C THR A 55 -0.96 15.06 -11.35
N PRO A 56 -0.79 16.28 -11.93
CA PRO A 56 -0.20 17.41 -11.23
C PRO A 56 -1.20 18.14 -10.33
N ALA A 57 -2.44 17.65 -10.18
CA ALA A 57 -3.47 18.31 -9.39
C ALA A 57 -3.00 18.59 -7.95
N PRO A 58 -3.15 19.83 -7.46
CA PRO A 58 -2.63 20.21 -6.14
C PRO A 58 -3.42 19.58 -4.98
N MET A 59 -4.65 19.18 -5.23
CA MET A 59 -5.52 18.54 -4.25
C MET A 59 -6.15 17.28 -4.84
N MET A 60 -6.27 16.25 -4.00
CA MET A 60 -7.02 15.06 -4.38
C MET A 60 -8.53 15.34 -4.32
N PRO A 61 -9.29 15.00 -5.37
CA PRO A 61 -10.75 15.10 -5.34
C PRO A 61 -11.34 14.23 -4.23
N ASP A 62 -12.42 14.69 -3.60
CA ASP A 62 -13.09 13.98 -2.49
C ASP A 62 -13.45 12.54 -2.85
N HIS A 63 -14.02 12.33 -4.04
CA HIS A 63 -14.39 10.99 -4.50
C HIS A 63 -13.20 10.00 -4.62
N VAL A 64 -11.96 10.50 -4.72
CA VAL A 64 -10.76 9.65 -4.70
C VAL A 64 -10.46 9.23 -3.27
N ILE A 65 -10.53 10.17 -2.32
CA ILE A 65 -10.32 9.87 -0.89
C ILE A 65 -11.39 8.89 -0.41
N GLU A 66 -12.67 9.14 -0.72
CA GLU A 66 -13.77 8.24 -0.40
C GLU A 66 -13.52 6.80 -0.88
N LYS A 67 -13.04 6.64 -2.13
CA LYS A 67 -12.66 5.32 -2.66
C LYS A 67 -11.49 4.67 -1.93
N LEU A 68 -10.55 5.45 -1.43
CA LEU A 68 -9.39 4.92 -0.71
C LEU A 68 -9.76 4.37 0.67
N VAL A 69 -10.84 4.83 1.28
CA VAL A 69 -11.36 4.31 2.57
C VAL A 69 -12.53 3.34 2.42
N ASP A 70 -13.04 3.14 1.21
CA ASP A 70 -14.09 2.16 0.91
C ASP A 70 -13.46 0.75 0.82
N VAL A 71 -13.07 0.25 1.99
CA VAL A 71 -12.38 -1.02 2.18
C VAL A 71 -13.32 -2.06 2.77
N ASP A 72 -13.35 -3.26 2.19
CA ASP A 72 -14.19 -4.38 2.61
C ASP A 72 -13.39 -5.62 3.07
N GLY A 73 -12.05 -5.52 3.01
CA GLY A 73 -11.15 -6.62 3.38
C GLY A 73 -11.12 -7.79 2.39
N HIS A 74 -11.88 -7.72 1.30
CA HIS A 74 -11.98 -8.78 0.29
C HIS A 74 -11.71 -8.26 -1.12
N ARG A 75 -12.52 -7.31 -1.59
CA ARG A 75 -12.36 -6.68 -2.91
C ARG A 75 -11.34 -5.56 -2.85
N HIS A 76 -11.36 -4.79 -1.79
CA HIS A 76 -10.41 -3.72 -1.51
C HIS A 76 -9.76 -3.94 -0.16
N LEU A 77 -8.47 -4.29 -0.18
CA LEU A 77 -7.63 -4.46 0.99
C LEU A 77 -6.74 -3.21 1.13
N ALA A 78 -6.67 -2.64 2.32
CA ALA A 78 -5.80 -1.52 2.58
C ALA A 78 -5.21 -1.55 4.00
N TRP A 79 -3.93 -1.18 4.10
CA TRP A 79 -3.20 -1.08 5.37
C TRP A 79 -2.53 0.26 5.48
N GLY A 80 -2.73 0.92 6.62
CA GLY A 80 -2.16 2.22 6.93
C GLY A 80 -1.12 2.14 8.03
N ALA A 81 -0.16 3.05 8.01
CA ALA A 81 0.79 3.28 9.09
C ALA A 81 0.58 4.66 9.68
N ILE A 82 0.54 4.74 11.02
CA ILE A 82 0.39 5.97 11.79
C ILE A 82 1.51 6.07 12.82
N LEU A 83 1.93 7.30 13.13
CA LEU A 83 2.86 7.55 14.24
C LEU A 83 2.16 7.26 15.56
N SER A 84 2.78 6.46 16.43
CA SER A 84 2.19 6.07 17.72
C SER A 84 2.54 7.02 18.85
N ASP A 85 3.69 7.70 18.74
CA ASP A 85 4.23 8.56 19.81
C ASP A 85 3.72 10.01 19.72
N GLU A 86 2.94 10.35 18.70
CA GLU A 86 2.40 11.68 18.49
C GLU A 86 0.92 11.76 18.85
N PRO A 87 0.45 12.85 19.51
CA PRO A 87 -0.94 13.00 19.94
C PRO A 87 -1.94 12.95 18.78
N GLU A 88 -1.55 13.42 17.60
CA GLU A 88 -2.40 13.50 16.42
C GLU A 88 -2.44 12.20 15.61
N HIS A 89 -1.59 11.22 15.94
CA HIS A 89 -1.51 9.93 15.23
C HIS A 89 -1.51 10.09 13.71
N GLN A 90 -0.58 10.90 13.21
CA GLN A 90 -0.44 11.23 11.79
C GLN A 90 -0.32 9.97 10.92
N ALA A 91 -1.09 9.92 9.84
CA ALA A 91 -0.90 8.92 8.80
C ALA A 91 0.36 9.22 7.99
N ILE A 92 1.27 8.24 7.91
CA ILE A 92 2.58 8.39 7.27
C ILE A 92 2.75 7.52 6.01
N GLY A 93 1.84 6.60 5.79
CA GLY A 93 1.83 5.75 4.62
C GLY A 93 0.61 4.84 4.55
N VAL A 94 0.25 4.46 3.34
CA VAL A 94 -0.87 3.56 3.06
C VAL A 94 -0.57 2.70 1.84
N VAL A 95 -1.02 1.45 1.87
CA VAL A 95 -0.90 0.50 0.77
C VAL A 95 -2.25 -0.12 0.48
N HIS A 96 -2.55 -0.34 -0.80
CA HIS A 96 -3.81 -0.87 -1.29
C HIS A 96 -3.60 -2.05 -2.23
N ALA A 97 -4.55 -2.99 -2.19
CA ALA A 97 -4.76 -3.98 -3.23
C ALA A 97 -6.25 -3.99 -3.60
N VAL A 98 -6.56 -3.69 -4.86
CA VAL A 98 -7.94 -3.60 -5.35
C VAL A 98 -8.15 -4.64 -6.44
N ARG A 99 -9.08 -5.57 -6.26
CA ARG A 99 -9.43 -6.55 -7.29
C ARG A 99 -10.13 -5.85 -8.45
N SER A 100 -9.77 -6.21 -9.67
CA SER A 100 -10.48 -5.76 -10.88
C SER A 100 -11.90 -6.31 -10.96
N GLU A 101 -12.08 -7.56 -10.49
CA GLU A 101 -13.36 -8.27 -10.43
C GLU A 101 -13.48 -8.97 -9.08
N GLU A 102 -14.72 -9.21 -8.61
CA GLU A 102 -15.03 -9.69 -7.25
C GLU A 102 -14.24 -10.94 -6.83
N ASN A 103 -14.08 -11.90 -7.73
CA ASN A 103 -13.36 -13.15 -7.45
C ASN A 103 -12.02 -13.27 -8.20
N SER A 104 -11.49 -12.16 -8.69
CA SER A 104 -10.19 -12.15 -9.36
C SER A 104 -9.09 -12.58 -8.41
N ARG A 105 -8.16 -13.41 -8.90
CA ARG A 105 -6.91 -13.76 -8.20
C ARG A 105 -5.82 -12.70 -8.42
N ARG A 106 -6.15 -11.63 -9.11
CA ARG A 106 -5.27 -10.48 -9.38
C ARG A 106 -5.87 -9.23 -8.75
N ALA A 107 -5.02 -8.37 -8.24
CA ALA A 107 -5.40 -7.08 -7.70
C ALA A 107 -4.40 -6.00 -8.11
N GLU A 108 -4.86 -4.78 -8.29
CA GLU A 108 -4.00 -3.62 -8.52
C GLU A 108 -3.34 -3.22 -7.20
N PHE A 109 -2.02 -3.05 -7.23
CA PHE A 109 -1.20 -2.62 -6.10
C PHE A 109 -0.89 -1.14 -6.19
N ALA A 110 -1.08 -0.45 -5.09
CA ALA A 110 -0.71 0.94 -4.97
C ALA A 110 -0.21 1.27 -3.56
N ILE A 111 0.84 2.06 -3.46
CA ILE A 111 1.43 2.47 -2.19
C ILE A 111 1.77 3.97 -2.19
N THR A 112 1.55 4.60 -1.06
CA THR A 112 1.92 6.00 -0.78
C THR A 112 2.63 6.06 0.55
N VAL A 113 3.75 6.76 0.60
CA VAL A 113 4.49 7.06 1.82
C VAL A 113 4.85 8.53 1.79
N LEU A 114 4.67 9.26 2.89
CA LEU A 114 5.07 10.66 2.99
C LEU A 114 6.58 10.79 2.79
N ASP A 115 7.00 11.89 2.15
CA ASP A 115 8.39 12.10 1.72
C ASP A 115 9.39 12.02 2.89
N GLU A 116 9.03 12.55 4.04
CA GLU A 116 9.84 12.51 5.26
C GLU A 116 10.14 11.08 5.74
N PHE A 117 9.28 10.12 5.42
CA PHE A 117 9.38 8.72 5.85
C PHE A 117 9.94 7.79 4.76
N HIS A 118 10.45 8.37 3.67
CA HIS A 118 11.16 7.59 2.66
C HIS A 118 12.46 7.02 3.23
N SER A 119 12.86 5.85 2.72
CA SER A 119 14.09 5.15 3.14
C SER A 119 14.14 4.75 4.62
N GLN A 120 12.98 4.61 5.28
CA GLN A 120 12.83 4.17 6.67
C GLN A 120 12.28 2.74 6.79
N GLY A 121 12.28 1.97 5.70
CA GLY A 121 11.75 0.61 5.67
C GLY A 121 10.22 0.52 5.57
N LEU A 122 9.48 1.63 5.74
CA LEU A 122 8.02 1.67 5.86
C LEU A 122 7.30 1.02 4.67
N ALA A 123 7.68 1.39 3.44
CA ALA A 123 7.04 0.85 2.24
C ALA A 123 7.16 -0.69 2.17
N ARG A 124 8.26 -1.24 2.62
CA ARG A 124 8.50 -2.69 2.67
C ARG A 124 7.65 -3.35 3.75
N MET A 125 7.54 -2.75 4.94
CA MET A 125 6.68 -3.26 6.02
C MET A 125 5.21 -3.29 5.60
N LEU A 126 4.70 -2.19 5.04
CA LEU A 126 3.34 -2.11 4.52
C LEU A 126 3.08 -3.16 3.42
N SER A 127 4.02 -3.29 2.47
CA SER A 127 3.90 -4.31 1.41
C SER A 127 3.88 -5.72 1.98
N ALA A 128 4.70 -6.03 2.99
CA ALA A 128 4.73 -7.36 3.60
C ALA A 128 3.39 -7.72 4.26
N VAL A 129 2.79 -6.80 5.00
CA VAL A 129 1.48 -7.00 5.65
C VAL A 129 0.39 -7.20 4.59
N LEU A 130 0.35 -6.35 3.57
CA LEU A 130 -0.61 -6.48 2.47
C LEU A 130 -0.48 -7.81 1.74
N LEU A 131 0.74 -8.25 1.43
CA LEU A 131 0.99 -9.53 0.75
C LEU A 131 0.47 -10.72 1.56
N ILE A 132 0.61 -10.68 2.89
CA ILE A 132 0.04 -11.72 3.78
C ILE A 132 -1.48 -11.71 3.68
N HIS A 133 -2.12 -10.54 3.77
CA HIS A 133 -3.56 -10.39 3.67
C HIS A 133 -4.09 -10.85 2.30
N CYS A 134 -3.47 -10.40 1.22
CA CYS A 134 -3.78 -10.83 -0.14
C CYS A 134 -3.73 -12.36 -0.29
N LYS A 135 -2.72 -13.01 0.30
CA LYS A 135 -2.61 -14.47 0.28
C LYS A 135 -3.76 -15.15 1.01
N LEU A 136 -4.18 -14.63 2.17
CA LEU A 136 -5.32 -15.16 2.93
C LEU A 136 -6.62 -15.04 2.14
N GLU A 137 -6.79 -13.94 1.40
CA GLU A 137 -7.93 -13.69 0.51
C GLU A 137 -7.84 -14.42 -0.86
N GLY A 138 -6.81 -15.23 -1.09
CA GLY A 138 -6.67 -16.01 -2.31
C GLY A 138 -6.19 -15.22 -3.54
N ILE A 139 -5.74 -13.97 -3.35
CA ILE A 139 -5.04 -13.19 -4.39
C ILE A 139 -3.65 -13.81 -4.58
N THR A 140 -3.26 -14.02 -5.82
CA THR A 140 -1.97 -14.65 -6.16
C THR A 140 -1.00 -13.70 -6.86
N THR A 141 -1.52 -12.64 -7.46
CA THR A 141 -0.72 -11.69 -8.23
C THR A 141 -1.17 -10.26 -7.92
N LEU A 142 -0.20 -9.39 -7.72
CA LEU A 142 -0.42 -7.94 -7.67
C LEU A 142 0.13 -7.30 -8.94
N ASP A 143 -0.69 -6.46 -9.58
CA ASP A 143 -0.33 -5.66 -10.74
C ASP A 143 -0.05 -4.23 -10.31
N ALA A 144 1.02 -3.64 -10.78
CA ALA A 144 1.38 -2.26 -10.49
C ALA A 144 1.73 -1.49 -11.77
N GLN A 145 1.20 -0.29 -11.88
CA GLN A 145 1.58 0.68 -12.89
C GLN A 145 2.44 1.77 -12.25
N VAL A 146 3.60 2.03 -12.80
CA VAL A 146 4.58 2.96 -12.23
C VAL A 146 5.24 3.77 -13.33
N LEU A 147 5.31 5.10 -13.15
CA LEU A 147 6.10 5.95 -14.03
C LEU A 147 7.57 5.48 -14.05
N LEU A 148 8.16 5.31 -15.22
CA LEU A 148 9.53 4.80 -15.38
C LEU A 148 10.59 5.69 -14.69
N GLU A 149 10.26 6.93 -14.44
CA GLU A 149 11.08 7.86 -13.65
C GLU A 149 10.95 7.67 -12.13
N ASN A 150 9.93 6.92 -11.64
CA ASN A 150 9.74 6.62 -10.23
C ASN A 150 10.68 5.48 -9.76
N ARG A 151 11.97 5.79 -9.73
CA ARG A 151 13.00 4.83 -9.34
C ARG A 151 12.79 4.21 -7.95
N PRO A 152 12.33 4.94 -6.91
CA PRO A 152 12.05 4.35 -5.60
C PRO A 152 10.97 3.26 -5.66
N ALA A 153 9.84 3.51 -6.33
CA ALA A 153 8.78 2.52 -6.49
C ALA A 153 9.24 1.29 -7.28
N ILE A 154 10.00 1.50 -8.37
CA ILE A 154 10.57 0.40 -9.16
C ILE A 154 11.55 -0.44 -8.31
N ARG A 155 12.38 0.20 -7.47
CA ARG A 155 13.26 -0.55 -6.55
C ARG A 155 12.48 -1.37 -5.53
N LEU A 156 11.40 -0.81 -4.97
CA LEU A 156 10.50 -1.54 -4.08
C LEU A 156 9.93 -2.77 -4.79
N LEU A 157 9.31 -2.59 -5.95
CA LEU A 157 8.71 -3.69 -6.73
C LEU A 157 9.72 -4.79 -7.05
N ARG A 158 10.91 -4.41 -7.50
CA ARG A 158 12.00 -5.38 -7.76
C ARG A 158 12.44 -6.12 -6.49
N SER A 159 12.45 -5.46 -5.34
CA SER A 159 12.77 -6.11 -4.06
C SER A 159 11.71 -7.12 -3.63
N LEU A 160 10.48 -6.98 -4.14
CA LEU A 160 9.38 -7.95 -3.98
C LEU A 160 9.38 -9.04 -5.07
N GLY A 161 10.38 -9.04 -5.97
CA GLY A 161 10.46 -10.00 -7.06
C GLY A 161 9.51 -9.71 -8.22
N ALA A 162 9.11 -8.44 -8.41
CA ALA A 162 8.27 -8.05 -9.52
C ALA A 162 8.97 -8.25 -10.87
N GLU A 163 8.21 -8.74 -11.84
CA GLU A 163 8.59 -8.83 -13.25
C GLU A 163 7.94 -7.68 -14.02
N GLN A 164 8.70 -7.05 -14.91
CA GLN A 164 8.15 -6.05 -15.83
C GLN A 164 7.46 -6.76 -16.97
N CYS A 165 6.16 -6.55 -17.13
CA CYS A 165 5.32 -7.22 -18.13
C CYS A 165 5.12 -6.38 -19.39
N GLY A 166 5.29 -5.04 -19.28
CA GLY A 166 5.08 -4.10 -20.37
C GLY A 166 5.51 -2.69 -20.01
N SER A 167 5.38 -1.80 -20.99
CA SER A 167 5.47 -0.36 -20.78
C SER A 167 4.77 0.38 -21.91
N GLU A 168 4.03 1.44 -21.56
CA GLU A 168 3.35 2.34 -22.49
C GLU A 168 3.43 3.77 -21.96
N ASP A 169 3.65 4.75 -22.83
CA ASP A 169 3.66 6.19 -22.49
C ASP A 169 4.43 6.57 -21.21
N SER A 170 5.63 6.02 -21.02
CA SER A 170 6.47 6.22 -19.83
C SER A 170 5.94 5.59 -18.55
N VAL A 171 4.93 4.74 -18.61
CA VAL A 171 4.43 3.90 -17.52
C VAL A 171 4.93 2.47 -17.71
N GLY A 172 5.58 1.92 -16.71
CA GLY A 172 5.95 0.50 -16.65
C GLY A 172 4.86 -0.31 -15.96
N GLU A 173 4.57 -1.48 -16.53
CA GLU A 173 3.66 -2.46 -15.95
C GLU A 173 4.45 -3.57 -15.28
N TYR A 174 4.12 -3.87 -14.03
CA TYR A 174 4.81 -4.85 -13.20
C TYR A 174 3.83 -5.85 -12.60
N ALA A 175 4.25 -7.09 -12.50
CA ALA A 175 3.50 -8.13 -11.79
C ALA A 175 4.34 -8.72 -10.65
N VAL A 176 3.75 -8.83 -9.46
CA VAL A 176 4.33 -9.44 -8.27
C VAL A 176 3.62 -10.75 -7.98
N ASN A 177 4.33 -11.87 -8.03
CA ASN A 177 3.81 -13.13 -7.52
C ASN A 177 3.87 -13.14 -6.00
N ILE A 178 2.72 -13.23 -5.33
CA ILE A 178 2.62 -13.09 -3.87
C ILE A 178 3.40 -14.17 -3.13
N ALA A 179 3.34 -15.42 -3.57
CA ALA A 179 4.05 -16.53 -2.92
C ALA A 179 5.57 -16.35 -3.01
N ALA A 180 6.05 -15.96 -4.18
CA ALA A 180 7.48 -15.68 -4.41
C ALA A 180 7.95 -14.48 -3.57
N ALA A 181 7.18 -13.38 -3.55
CA ALA A 181 7.49 -12.20 -2.77
C ALA A 181 7.58 -12.48 -1.26
N LEU A 182 6.63 -13.24 -0.72
CA LEU A 182 6.68 -13.66 0.69
C LEU A 182 7.87 -14.54 1.02
N ASN A 183 8.31 -15.41 0.08
CA ASN A 183 9.51 -16.20 0.26
C ASN A 183 10.80 -15.35 0.24
N LEU A 184 10.85 -14.30 -0.60
CA LEU A 184 11.95 -13.34 -0.60
C LEU A 184 12.03 -12.57 0.71
N LEU A 185 10.89 -12.08 1.21
CA LEU A 185 10.84 -11.33 2.46
C LEU A 185 11.28 -12.16 3.67
N ARG A 186 10.93 -13.45 3.72
CA ARG A 186 11.35 -14.37 4.80
C ARG A 186 12.85 -14.63 4.86
N LYS A 187 13.55 -14.56 3.74
CA LYS A 187 15.02 -14.78 3.69
C LYS A 187 15.83 -13.61 4.22
N LEU A 188 15.18 -12.50 4.51
CA LEU A 188 15.81 -11.24 4.91
C LEU A 188 15.58 -10.90 6.39
N ILE A 189 14.90 -11.80 7.11
CA ILE A 189 14.70 -11.84 8.55
C ILE A 189 15.59 -12.93 9.14
#